data_123b2d622bb1b3da676a294ac18cbcff
#
_entry.id   123b2d622bb1b3da676a294ac18cbcff
#
_cell.length_a   1.000
_cell.length_b   1.000
_cell.length_c   1.000
_cell.angle_alpha   90.00
_cell.angle_beta   90.00
_cell.angle_gamma   90.00
#
_symmetry.space_group_name_H-M   'P 1'
#
loop_
_entity.id
_entity.type
_entity.pdbx_description
1 polymer ?
#
loop_
_entity_poly.entity_id
_entity_poly.type
_entity_poly.pdbx_seq_one_letter_code
_entity_poly.pdbx_strand_id
1 'polypeptide(L)'
;IVIRRVRTEWTRGPNVKNGAYGIYPVQTTNILVEESVAIAASDAGIYVGQSDNIIVKNNRAEYNVAGIEIENSTNADVFDNLAKNNTGGILVFNMPQISKTGHSTRVFNNSIIENNTENFAAEGTAVSGVPKGSGILINSNELVEVFDNEFNNNDTANIVISSYFSANYAGQRELAEEFDPYPEGIFI
;
A
#
# COMPACT_ATOMS: atom_id res chain seq x y z
N ILE A 1 -9.86 -16.28 -3.59
CA ILE A 1 -8.70 -16.31 -4.49
C ILE A 1 -7.47 -16.64 -3.68
N VAL A 2 -6.60 -17.52 -4.20
CA VAL A 2 -5.28 -17.81 -3.62
C VAL A 2 -4.22 -17.54 -4.67
N ILE A 3 -3.26 -16.66 -4.32
CA ILE A 3 -2.08 -16.34 -5.11
C ILE A 3 -0.87 -16.73 -4.26
N ARG A 4 -0.12 -17.74 -4.71
CA ARG A 4 0.97 -18.31 -3.93
C ARG A 4 2.18 -18.61 -4.79
N ARG A 5 3.37 -18.27 -4.29
CA ARG A 5 4.66 -18.56 -4.93
C ARG A 5 4.77 -18.00 -6.35
N VAL A 6 4.29 -16.77 -6.52
CA VAL A 6 4.37 -16.01 -7.77
C VAL A 6 5.51 -15.02 -7.67
N ARG A 7 6.29 -14.87 -8.74
CA ARG A 7 7.28 -13.81 -8.88
C ARG A 7 6.91 -12.93 -10.06
N THR A 8 6.79 -11.64 -9.81
CA THR A 8 6.66 -10.58 -10.82
C THR A 8 7.86 -9.66 -10.74
N GLU A 9 8.45 -9.29 -11.89
CA GLU A 9 9.65 -8.46 -11.88
C GLU A 9 9.83 -7.71 -13.19
N TRP A 10 10.18 -6.43 -13.10
CA TRP A 10 10.70 -5.65 -14.20
C TRP A 10 12.24 -5.58 -14.05
N THR A 11 12.94 -6.38 -14.83
CA THR A 11 14.39 -6.67 -14.68
C THR A 11 15.30 -5.47 -14.93
N ARG A 12 14.78 -4.35 -15.43
CA ARG A 12 15.55 -3.11 -15.61
C ARG A 12 15.53 -2.19 -14.39
N GLY A 13 14.89 -2.63 -13.29
CA GLY A 13 14.72 -1.84 -12.07
C GLY A 13 13.63 -0.78 -12.16
N PRO A 14 13.57 0.13 -11.16
CA PRO A 14 12.56 1.18 -11.08
C PRO A 14 12.49 2.05 -12.33
N ASN A 15 11.29 2.15 -12.91
CA ASN A 15 11.04 2.97 -14.09
C ASN A 15 9.55 3.25 -14.25
N VAL A 16 9.18 4.49 -14.54
CA VAL A 16 7.77 4.89 -14.77
C VAL A 16 7.09 4.12 -15.92
N LYS A 17 7.84 3.55 -16.85
CA LYS A 17 7.33 2.74 -17.96
C LYS A 17 7.07 1.28 -17.60
N ASN A 18 7.40 0.86 -16.40
CA ASN A 18 7.05 -0.46 -15.91
C ASN A 18 5.53 -0.58 -15.77
N GLY A 19 4.99 -1.80 -15.74
CA GLY A 19 3.59 -2.01 -15.39
C GLY A 19 3.30 -1.50 -13.98
N ALA A 20 2.09 -0.99 -13.79
CA ALA A 20 1.68 -0.39 -12.53
C ALA A 20 1.73 -1.39 -11.37
N TYR A 21 1.21 -2.59 -11.59
CA TYR A 21 1.01 -3.58 -10.52
C TYR A 21 1.72 -4.90 -10.81
N GLY A 22 2.38 -5.44 -9.79
CA GLY A 22 2.95 -6.78 -9.86
C GLY A 22 1.91 -7.87 -9.65
N ILE A 23 1.15 -7.80 -8.54
CA ILE A 23 0.05 -8.69 -8.17
C ILE A 23 -1.16 -7.79 -7.88
N TYR A 24 -2.30 -8.05 -8.54
CA TYR A 24 -3.43 -7.10 -8.58
C TYR A 24 -4.81 -7.76 -8.46
N PRO A 25 -5.20 -8.33 -7.32
CA PRO A 25 -6.57 -8.73 -7.06
C PRO A 25 -7.46 -7.50 -6.74
N VAL A 26 -8.56 -7.37 -7.46
CA VAL A 26 -9.50 -6.24 -7.34
C VAL A 26 -10.94 -6.73 -7.37
N GLN A 27 -11.82 -6.08 -6.58
CA GLN A 27 -13.26 -6.36 -6.52
C GLN A 27 -13.56 -7.84 -6.26
N THR A 28 -12.88 -8.41 -5.28
CA THR A 28 -12.99 -9.83 -4.95
C THR A 28 -13.06 -10.07 -3.44
N THR A 29 -13.40 -11.26 -3.03
CA THR A 29 -13.50 -11.64 -1.62
C THR A 29 -12.66 -12.90 -1.32
N ASN A 30 -12.31 -13.09 -0.03
CA ASN A 30 -11.54 -14.23 0.45
C ASN A 30 -10.21 -14.37 -0.31
N ILE A 31 -9.34 -13.37 -0.14
CA ILE A 31 -8.05 -13.28 -0.82
C ILE A 31 -6.93 -13.78 0.09
N LEU A 32 -6.07 -14.63 -0.44
CA LEU A 32 -4.79 -14.98 0.15
C LEU A 32 -3.68 -14.72 -0.87
N VAL A 33 -2.76 -13.81 -0.52
CA VAL A 33 -1.51 -13.59 -1.24
C VAL A 33 -0.37 -13.99 -0.33
N GLU A 34 0.38 -15.03 -0.69
CA GLU A 34 1.46 -15.52 0.17
C GLU A 34 2.67 -16.05 -0.59
N GLU A 35 3.82 -16.07 0.08
CA GLU A 35 5.07 -16.63 -0.43
C GLU A 35 5.45 -16.09 -1.84
N SER A 36 5.07 -14.85 -2.12
CA SER A 36 5.22 -14.25 -3.44
C SER A 36 6.21 -13.08 -3.43
N VAL A 37 6.69 -12.72 -4.61
CA VAL A 37 7.69 -11.66 -4.79
C VAL A 37 7.21 -10.69 -5.86
N ALA A 38 7.25 -9.38 -5.58
CA ALA A 38 6.92 -8.32 -6.54
C ALA A 38 8.01 -7.25 -6.56
N ILE A 39 8.58 -7.00 -7.75
CA ILE A 39 9.76 -6.13 -7.89
C ILE A 39 9.58 -5.12 -9.02
N ALA A 40 9.84 -3.84 -8.71
CA ALA A 40 9.94 -2.71 -9.62
C ALA A 40 8.63 -2.35 -10.35
N ALA A 41 7.49 -2.56 -9.73
CA ALA A 41 6.21 -2.03 -10.21
C ALA A 41 6.17 -0.50 -10.08
N SER A 42 5.61 0.20 -11.07
CA SER A 42 5.57 1.66 -11.09
C SER A 42 4.42 2.28 -10.26
N ASP A 43 3.64 1.45 -9.61
CA ASP A 43 2.61 1.82 -8.64
C ASP A 43 2.76 0.91 -7.42
N ALA A 44 2.15 -0.27 -7.36
CA ALA A 44 2.31 -1.16 -6.23
C ALA A 44 2.83 -2.56 -6.61
N GLY A 45 3.77 -3.08 -5.82
CA GLY A 45 4.23 -4.45 -5.97
C GLY A 45 3.11 -5.47 -5.77
N ILE A 46 2.43 -5.36 -4.64
CA ILE A 46 1.21 -6.12 -4.32
C ILE A 46 0.11 -5.11 -4.01
N TYR A 47 -0.91 -5.08 -4.83
CA TYR A 47 -2.09 -4.25 -4.65
C TYR A 47 -3.32 -5.11 -4.41
N VAL A 48 -4.09 -4.78 -3.40
CA VAL A 48 -5.42 -5.37 -3.16
C VAL A 48 -6.43 -4.24 -3.03
N GLY A 49 -7.35 -4.14 -3.98
CA GLY A 49 -8.30 -3.03 -4.03
C GLY A 49 -9.76 -3.44 -4.05
N GLN A 50 -10.62 -2.64 -3.42
CA GLN A 50 -12.08 -2.78 -3.36
C GLN A 50 -12.55 -4.21 -3.01
N SER A 51 -11.80 -4.84 -2.13
CA SER A 51 -11.91 -6.26 -1.80
C SER A 51 -12.27 -6.49 -0.33
N ASP A 52 -12.48 -7.75 0.06
CA ASP A 52 -12.96 -8.11 1.39
C ASP A 52 -12.38 -9.44 1.87
N ASN A 53 -12.13 -9.56 3.18
CA ASN A 53 -11.52 -10.74 3.80
C ASN A 53 -10.17 -11.10 3.16
N ILE A 54 -9.15 -10.34 3.50
CA ILE A 54 -7.86 -10.31 2.82
C ILE A 54 -6.77 -10.79 3.77
N ILE A 55 -5.90 -11.65 3.28
CA ILE A 55 -4.65 -12.04 3.93
C ILE A 55 -3.49 -11.83 2.95
N VAL A 56 -2.54 -10.98 3.33
CA VAL A 56 -1.29 -10.77 2.60
C VAL A 56 -0.14 -11.08 3.54
N LYS A 57 0.54 -12.21 3.34
CA LYS A 57 1.57 -12.67 4.28
C LYS A 57 2.75 -13.36 3.62
N ASN A 58 3.91 -13.35 4.29
CA ASN A 58 5.13 -14.04 3.85
C ASN A 58 5.56 -13.63 2.43
N ASN A 59 5.29 -12.39 2.03
CA ASN A 59 5.68 -11.88 0.72
C ASN A 59 6.91 -10.98 0.81
N ARG A 60 7.54 -10.75 -0.34
CA ARG A 60 8.62 -9.80 -0.50
C ARG A 60 8.28 -8.79 -1.60
N ALA A 61 8.21 -7.51 -1.24
CA ALA A 61 7.96 -6.40 -2.16
C ALA A 61 9.15 -5.46 -2.15
N GLU A 62 9.82 -5.31 -3.29
CA GLU A 62 11.08 -4.56 -3.38
C GLU A 62 11.12 -3.64 -4.60
N TYR A 63 11.73 -2.46 -4.42
CA TYR A 63 11.96 -1.49 -5.49
C TYR A 63 10.71 -1.02 -6.22
N ASN A 64 9.53 -1.12 -5.60
CA ASN A 64 8.27 -0.60 -6.13
C ASN A 64 8.06 0.85 -5.66
N VAL A 65 7.06 1.54 -6.16
CA VAL A 65 6.61 2.78 -5.53
C VAL A 65 5.93 2.44 -4.21
N ALA A 66 4.83 1.73 -4.21
CA ALA A 66 4.29 1.11 -3.00
C ALA A 66 4.73 -0.36 -2.93
N GLY A 67 5.27 -0.81 -1.81
CA GLY A 67 5.60 -2.22 -1.64
C GLY A 67 4.34 -3.08 -1.65
N ILE A 68 3.46 -2.83 -0.67
CA ILE A 68 2.14 -3.46 -0.53
C ILE A 68 1.11 -2.34 -0.36
N GLU A 69 -0.01 -2.44 -1.03
CA GLU A 69 -1.10 -1.47 -0.94
C GLU A 69 -2.45 -2.17 -0.74
N ILE A 70 -3.16 -1.74 0.29
CA ILE A 70 -4.54 -2.10 0.58
C ILE A 70 -5.39 -0.85 0.36
N GLU A 71 -6.17 -0.82 -0.72
CA GLU A 71 -6.94 0.36 -1.09
C GLU A 71 -8.44 0.08 -1.07
N ASN A 72 -9.22 0.94 -0.38
CA ASN A 72 -10.68 0.86 -0.33
C ASN A 72 -11.19 -0.57 -0.07
N SER A 73 -10.57 -1.26 0.88
CA SER A 73 -10.80 -2.67 1.17
C SER A 73 -11.13 -2.90 2.64
N THR A 74 -11.75 -4.02 2.96
CA THR A 74 -12.20 -4.31 4.33
C THR A 74 -11.68 -5.64 4.85
N ASN A 75 -11.48 -5.73 6.17
CA ASN A 75 -11.05 -6.94 6.87
C ASN A 75 -9.75 -7.50 6.28
N ALA A 76 -8.68 -6.70 6.32
CA ALA A 76 -7.39 -7.08 5.78
C ALA A 76 -6.36 -7.34 6.89
N ASP A 77 -5.64 -8.46 6.79
CA ASP A 77 -4.47 -8.79 7.59
C ASP A 77 -3.22 -8.79 6.70
N VAL A 78 -2.27 -7.91 7.01
CA VAL A 78 -0.99 -7.77 6.31
C VAL A 78 0.13 -8.06 7.30
N PHE A 79 0.77 -9.22 7.18
CA PHE A 79 1.73 -9.64 8.19
C PHE A 79 2.84 -10.56 7.66
N ASP A 80 3.94 -10.65 8.41
CA ASP A 80 5.11 -11.46 8.07
C ASP A 80 5.67 -11.14 6.65
N ASN A 81 5.52 -9.91 6.17
CA ASN A 81 6.04 -9.50 4.87
C ASN A 81 7.36 -8.73 5.02
N LEU A 82 8.17 -8.76 3.98
CA LEU A 82 9.31 -7.87 3.78
C LEU A 82 8.97 -6.82 2.73
N ALA A 83 8.85 -5.56 3.16
CA ALA A 83 8.74 -4.39 2.29
C ALA A 83 10.05 -3.61 2.33
N LYS A 84 10.87 -3.74 1.28
CA LYS A 84 12.24 -3.20 1.29
C LYS A 84 12.57 -2.42 0.02
N ASN A 85 13.31 -1.32 0.18
CA ASN A 85 13.79 -0.52 -0.95
C ASN A 85 12.67 0.01 -1.87
N ASN A 86 11.45 0.15 -1.37
CA ASN A 86 10.36 0.81 -2.10
C ASN A 86 10.43 2.33 -1.89
N THR A 87 9.57 3.10 -2.51
CA THR A 87 9.36 4.50 -2.14
C THR A 87 8.59 4.60 -0.83
N GLY A 88 7.49 3.85 -0.71
CA GLY A 88 6.75 3.59 0.51
C GLY A 88 6.59 2.10 0.77
N GLY A 89 6.67 1.65 2.02
CA GLY A 89 6.66 0.23 2.36
C GLY A 89 5.28 -0.41 2.23
N ILE A 90 4.34 -0.03 3.13
CA ILE A 90 2.97 -0.55 3.15
C ILE A 90 2.00 0.63 3.20
N LEU A 91 1.02 0.65 2.30
CA LEU A 91 0.02 1.70 2.18
C LEU A 91 -1.37 1.15 2.51
N VAL A 92 -2.13 1.88 3.33
CA VAL A 92 -3.52 1.58 3.66
C VAL A 92 -4.35 2.82 3.32
N PHE A 93 -4.94 2.82 2.14
CA PHE A 93 -5.55 4.01 1.56
C PHE A 93 -7.05 3.88 1.38
N ASN A 94 -7.75 4.99 1.61
CA ASN A 94 -9.06 5.25 1.04
C ASN A 94 -8.96 6.40 0.05
N MET A 95 -9.44 6.14 -1.14
CA MET A 95 -9.49 7.12 -2.22
C MET A 95 -10.95 7.46 -2.54
N PRO A 96 -11.27 8.74 -2.82
CA PRO A 96 -12.62 9.14 -3.20
C PRO A 96 -13.01 8.59 -4.57
N GLN A 97 -14.31 8.55 -4.85
CA GLN A 97 -14.89 8.11 -6.12
C GLN A 97 -14.57 6.65 -6.49
N ILE A 98 -14.26 5.84 -5.49
CA ILE A 98 -14.14 4.39 -5.59
C ILE A 98 -15.37 3.76 -4.95
N SER A 99 -15.85 2.67 -5.49
CA SER A 99 -17.15 2.07 -5.16
C SER A 99 -17.27 1.49 -3.75
N LYS A 100 -16.17 1.46 -2.98
CA LYS A 100 -16.12 0.87 -1.64
C LYS A 100 -15.30 1.76 -0.71
N THR A 101 -15.72 1.87 0.54
CA THR A 101 -14.92 2.47 1.62
C THR A 101 -14.17 1.37 2.35
N GLY A 102 -12.89 1.56 2.60
CA GLY A 102 -12.05 0.60 3.31
C GLY A 102 -12.01 0.87 4.81
N HIS A 103 -11.94 -0.21 5.58
CA HIS A 103 -11.78 -0.17 7.04
C HIS A 103 -11.30 -1.52 7.59
N SER A 104 -10.94 -1.57 8.86
CA SER A 104 -10.58 -2.79 9.59
C SER A 104 -9.38 -3.52 8.97
N THR A 105 -8.26 -2.81 8.85
CA THR A 105 -6.99 -3.35 8.37
C THR A 105 -6.01 -3.50 9.53
N ARG A 106 -5.37 -4.66 9.64
CA ARG A 106 -4.28 -4.90 10.60
C ARG A 106 -2.96 -5.09 9.86
N VAL A 107 -1.94 -4.35 10.29
CA VAL A 107 -0.57 -4.42 9.73
C VAL A 107 0.38 -4.78 10.86
N PHE A 108 0.91 -6.00 10.87
CA PHE A 108 1.70 -6.49 12.00
C PHE A 108 2.78 -7.49 11.61
N ASN A 109 3.81 -7.65 12.43
CA ASN A 109 4.94 -8.55 12.21
C ASN A 109 5.63 -8.38 10.84
N ASN A 110 5.61 -7.19 10.23
CA ASN A 110 6.30 -6.96 8.97
C ASN A 110 7.69 -6.37 9.21
N SER A 111 8.63 -6.66 8.32
CA SER A 111 9.91 -5.96 8.22
C SER A 111 9.82 -4.89 7.13
N ILE A 112 9.95 -3.62 7.53
CA ILE A 112 9.73 -2.44 6.68
C ILE A 112 11.03 -1.62 6.66
N ILE A 113 11.85 -1.87 5.64
CA ILE A 113 13.27 -1.55 5.69
C ILE A 113 13.71 -0.74 4.47
N GLU A 114 14.44 0.37 4.71
CA GLU A 114 15.14 1.12 3.66
C GLU A 114 14.23 1.52 2.47
N ASN A 115 12.99 1.92 2.73
CA ASN A 115 12.05 2.29 1.67
C ASN A 115 12.35 3.69 1.14
N ASN A 116 13.55 3.88 0.58
CA ASN A 116 14.12 5.18 0.19
C ASN A 116 14.31 5.33 -1.33
N THR A 117 13.69 4.47 -2.13
CA THR A 117 13.72 4.61 -3.59
C THR A 117 13.01 5.89 -4.01
N GLU A 118 13.63 6.66 -4.92
CA GLU A 118 12.98 7.84 -5.51
C GLU A 118 11.63 7.46 -6.11
N ASN A 119 10.62 8.30 -5.90
CA ASN A 119 9.30 8.05 -6.45
C ASN A 119 9.33 8.10 -7.98
N PHE A 120 9.00 6.99 -8.62
CA PHE A 120 8.96 6.86 -10.08
C PHE A 120 7.56 6.54 -10.61
N ALA A 121 6.52 6.82 -9.82
CA ALA A 121 5.13 6.67 -10.25
C ALA A 121 4.80 7.59 -11.43
N ALA A 122 3.81 7.20 -12.20
CA ALA A 122 3.26 8.10 -13.21
C ALA A 122 2.60 9.31 -12.53
N GLU A 123 2.83 10.49 -13.08
CA GLU A 123 2.23 11.73 -12.57
C GLU A 123 0.69 11.62 -12.56
N GLY A 124 0.08 12.07 -11.47
CA GLY A 124 -1.37 12.06 -11.29
C GLY A 124 -1.95 10.75 -10.75
N THR A 125 -1.15 9.71 -10.51
CA THR A 125 -1.59 8.54 -9.76
C THR A 125 -1.62 8.83 -8.25
N ALA A 126 -2.39 8.06 -7.49
CA ALA A 126 -2.46 8.21 -6.02
C ALA A 126 -1.07 8.10 -5.38
N VAL A 127 -0.29 7.12 -5.79
CA VAL A 127 1.03 6.88 -5.22
C VAL A 127 2.11 7.88 -5.68
N SER A 128 1.84 8.74 -6.67
CA SER A 128 2.80 9.78 -7.09
C SER A 128 3.09 10.82 -6.01
N GLY A 129 2.19 10.97 -5.04
CA GLY A 129 2.36 11.84 -3.87
C GLY A 129 3.06 11.18 -2.68
N VAL A 130 3.38 9.89 -2.73
CA VAL A 130 4.02 9.18 -1.62
C VAL A 130 5.46 9.68 -1.43
N PRO A 131 5.82 10.22 -0.26
CA PRO A 131 7.18 10.62 0.03
C PRO A 131 8.10 9.40 0.10
N LYS A 132 9.25 9.46 -0.55
CA LYS A 132 10.27 8.43 -0.36
C LYS A 132 10.70 8.36 1.11
N GLY A 133 11.06 7.20 1.57
CA GLY A 133 11.45 7.01 2.97
C GLY A 133 10.27 6.84 3.91
N SER A 134 9.11 6.49 3.40
CA SER A 134 7.94 6.21 4.21
C SER A 134 7.83 4.72 4.52
N GLY A 135 7.66 4.36 5.77
CA GLY A 135 7.44 2.97 6.18
C GLY A 135 6.01 2.52 5.92
N ILE A 136 5.08 2.87 6.81
CA ILE A 136 3.64 2.66 6.64
C ILE A 136 2.97 4.01 6.41
N LEU A 137 2.06 4.08 5.43
CA LEU A 137 1.18 5.24 5.23
C LEU A 137 -0.28 4.81 5.38
N ILE A 138 -0.99 5.51 6.26
CA ILE A 138 -2.44 5.38 6.42
C ILE A 138 -3.07 6.67 5.93
N ASN A 139 -3.94 6.59 4.93
CA ASN A 139 -4.63 7.76 4.39
C ASN A 139 -6.14 7.57 4.35
N SER A 140 -6.86 8.44 5.06
CA SER A 140 -8.34 8.47 5.05
C SER A 140 -8.99 7.10 5.30
N ASN A 141 -8.31 6.19 5.98
CA ASN A 141 -8.80 4.84 6.28
C ASN A 141 -9.17 4.74 7.76
N GLU A 142 -10.07 3.84 8.09
CA GLU A 142 -10.65 3.70 9.43
C GLU A 142 -10.31 2.36 10.07
N LEU A 143 -10.29 2.34 11.41
CA LEU A 143 -10.09 1.12 12.21
C LEU A 143 -8.84 0.36 11.76
N VAL A 144 -7.69 1.07 11.68
CA VAL A 144 -6.41 0.47 11.31
C VAL A 144 -5.59 0.20 12.56
N GLU A 145 -5.11 -1.03 12.69
CA GLU A 145 -4.21 -1.44 13.78
C GLU A 145 -2.81 -1.72 13.22
N VAL A 146 -1.79 -1.10 13.83
CA VAL A 146 -0.38 -1.28 13.46
C VAL A 146 0.39 -1.70 14.71
N PHE A 147 0.94 -2.92 14.74
CA PHE A 147 1.65 -3.43 15.91
C PHE A 147 2.72 -4.46 15.53
N ASP A 148 3.69 -4.64 16.40
CA ASP A 148 4.77 -5.64 16.26
C ASP A 148 5.54 -5.58 14.92
N ASN A 149 5.61 -4.42 14.25
CA ASN A 149 6.39 -4.25 13.03
C ASN A 149 7.81 -3.81 13.33
N GLU A 150 8.76 -4.26 12.53
CA GLU A 150 10.14 -3.79 12.55
C GLU A 150 10.36 -2.71 11.47
N PHE A 151 10.83 -1.54 11.90
CA PHE A 151 11.20 -0.45 11.01
C PHE A 151 12.70 -0.19 11.06
N ASN A 152 13.32 -0.04 9.91
CA ASN A 152 14.74 0.25 9.85
C ASN A 152 15.07 1.16 8.65
N ASN A 153 15.77 2.27 8.93
CA ASN A 153 16.31 3.18 7.92
C ASN A 153 15.30 3.68 6.86
N ASN A 154 14.07 4.00 7.23
CA ASN A 154 13.15 4.75 6.37
C ASN A 154 13.39 6.24 6.61
N ASP A 155 13.87 6.97 5.60
CA ASP A 155 14.47 8.31 5.78
C ASP A 155 13.45 9.42 6.14
N THR A 156 12.17 9.25 5.83
CA THR A 156 11.15 10.27 6.10
C THR A 156 10.38 10.00 7.38
N ALA A 157 9.69 8.87 7.46
CA ALA A 157 8.94 8.48 8.66
C ALA A 157 8.63 6.99 8.66
N ASN A 158 8.65 6.37 9.83
CA ASN A 158 8.25 4.97 9.95
C ASN A 158 6.74 4.80 9.79
N ILE A 159 5.94 5.72 10.34
CA ILE A 159 4.48 5.70 10.22
C ILE A 159 4.00 7.12 9.89
N VAL A 160 3.20 7.23 8.83
CA VAL A 160 2.51 8.46 8.41
C VAL A 160 1.01 8.21 8.49
N ILE A 161 0.30 9.11 9.17
CA ILE A 161 -1.16 9.11 9.22
C ILE A 161 -1.61 10.44 8.61
N SER A 162 -2.40 10.39 7.56
CA SER A 162 -2.79 11.57 6.79
C SER A 162 -4.25 11.55 6.39
N SER A 163 -4.84 12.74 6.31
CA SER A 163 -6.13 12.91 5.64
C SER A 163 -5.92 13.04 4.13
N TYR A 164 -6.97 12.85 3.37
CA TYR A 164 -6.96 13.12 1.92
C TYR A 164 -6.48 14.53 1.58
N PHE A 165 -6.79 15.52 2.44
CA PHE A 165 -6.39 16.91 2.22
C PHE A 165 -4.91 17.18 2.52
N SER A 166 -4.31 16.46 3.45
CA SER A 166 -2.91 16.65 3.82
C SER A 166 -1.95 15.87 2.93
N ALA A 167 -2.43 14.82 2.28
CA ALA A 167 -1.70 14.11 1.26
C ALA A 167 -1.77 14.91 -0.04
N ASN A 168 -0.63 15.32 -0.56
CA ASN A 168 -0.55 16.18 -1.74
C ASN A 168 -0.86 15.40 -3.03
N TYR A 169 -2.03 14.79 -3.08
CA TYR A 169 -2.49 14.07 -4.27
C TYR A 169 -2.73 15.04 -5.42
N ALA A 170 -2.19 14.72 -6.58
CA ALA A 170 -2.35 15.52 -7.79
C ALA A 170 -3.84 15.66 -8.17
N GLY A 171 -4.36 16.89 -8.01
CA GLY A 171 -5.74 17.24 -8.30
C GLY A 171 -6.68 16.88 -7.15
N GLN A 172 -7.06 17.89 -6.37
CA GLN A 172 -8.18 17.74 -5.44
C GLN A 172 -9.44 17.42 -6.25
N ARG A 173 -9.82 16.15 -6.23
CA ARG A 173 -11.11 15.72 -6.79
C ARG A 173 -12.21 16.22 -5.87
N GLU A 174 -13.34 16.63 -6.45
CA GLU A 174 -14.54 16.84 -5.64
C GLU A 174 -14.82 15.56 -4.85
N LEU A 175 -14.94 15.71 -3.54
CA LEU A 175 -15.25 14.59 -2.67
C LEU A 175 -16.74 14.26 -2.81
N ALA A 176 -17.07 12.98 -2.92
CA ALA A 176 -18.45 12.55 -2.75
C ALA A 176 -18.91 12.88 -1.31
N GLU A 177 -20.18 13.21 -1.12
CA GLU A 177 -20.75 13.60 0.16
C GLU A 177 -20.56 12.50 1.23
N GLU A 178 -20.47 11.23 0.80
CA GLU A 178 -20.30 10.08 1.67
C GLU A 178 -18.83 9.71 1.95
N PHE A 179 -17.86 10.40 1.34
CA PHE A 179 -16.44 10.08 1.54
C PHE A 179 -15.88 10.81 2.77
N ASP A 180 -15.49 10.05 3.79
CA ASP A 180 -14.74 10.61 4.91
C ASP A 180 -13.27 10.80 4.55
N PRO A 181 -12.77 12.05 4.50
CA PRO A 181 -11.37 12.31 4.16
C PRO A 181 -10.40 12.11 5.33
N TYR A 182 -10.89 11.81 6.52
CA TYR A 182 -10.07 11.72 7.72
C TYR A 182 -9.84 10.27 8.16
N PRO A 183 -8.64 9.92 8.64
CA PRO A 183 -8.41 8.62 9.25
C PRO A 183 -8.99 8.61 10.68
N GLU A 184 -9.74 7.58 11.03
CA GLU A 184 -10.34 7.42 12.35
C GLU A 184 -10.09 6.04 12.95
N GLY A 185 -10.09 5.94 14.29
CA GLY A 185 -9.93 4.66 14.97
C GLY A 185 -8.58 3.99 14.71
N ILE A 186 -7.49 4.77 14.65
CA ILE A 186 -6.15 4.25 14.40
C ILE A 186 -5.50 3.84 15.73
N PHE A 187 -5.01 2.62 15.78
CA PHE A 187 -4.25 2.07 16.90
C PHE A 187 -2.81 1.76 16.45
N ILE A 188 -1.80 2.23 17.24
CA ILE A 188 -0.37 2.02 16.97
C ILE A 188 0.28 1.38 18.21
#